data_cb8d2b1c2e4d741715faca45651bb4ab
#
_entry.id   cb8d2b1c2e4d741715faca45651bb4ab
#
_cell.length_a   1.000
_cell.length_b   1.000
_cell.length_c   1.000
_cell.angle_alpha   90.00
_cell.angle_beta   90.00
_cell.angle_gamma   90.00
#
_symmetry.space_group_name_H-M   'P 1'
#
loop_
_entity.id
_entity.type
_entity.pdbx_description
1 polymer ?
#
loop_
_entity_poly.entity_id
_entity_poly.type
_entity_poly.pdbx_seq_one_letter_code
_entity_poly.pdbx_strand_id
1 'polypeptide(L)'
;KSVDSLELSSSVINAGKMFADQNHNVLSNPKVNFIIQDGRNHLLTTHKRYDVITSEPPPPRTAFTVNLYTREYYELQKQHLKPGGIAAQWIPLHSQGEKEVDMHFKTFRSVFPYTMGWISVANEILIIGSDQPIRVDFEKLKQRLEEPEVKKALADIEIPDVFSFLSNIWFLDDQIQAIGKGHPLITDNHPAIEFYLDLGNVINVSGREKYVFNRAPFAQIARHVKNLSALDRLTLHTYYEAMNLYQRGVMYSNRGQLLKALNLIEDNNLVRYHLQADRNQMVRLIELLEKDPDNLENLLNLGHSYYQVGEYEKSVAILKLVLEKNPKVSYAHLYMGYNLLEMGKKEEALNYFKNTAKNDPSQMGTVMREIGLINLLQETEKNPNDKALNHSAAEFYNMKKEYLKSLEYTLKALAEDPMNLKLLQSIVLSYRGLGEAKEVLMYGNRYNMIDPDETHLQFIMAEIYSKLLKCEKAIPLLRNVLAKDDTYQNAQNLLDSCEYFIEMPDI
;
A
#
# COMPACT_ATOMS: atom_id res chain seq x y z
N LYS A 1 29.57 -8.09 17.56
CA LYS A 1 28.45 -7.27 18.01
C LYS A 1 27.52 -8.13 18.85
N SER A 2 26.84 -7.56 19.85
CA SER A 2 25.89 -8.22 20.74
C SER A 2 24.54 -7.52 20.65
N VAL A 3 23.49 -8.24 21.03
CA VAL A 3 22.11 -7.74 21.09
C VAL A 3 21.61 -7.89 22.52
N ASP A 4 21.09 -6.82 23.10
CA ASP A 4 20.26 -6.88 24.29
C ASP A 4 18.81 -6.98 23.83
N SER A 5 18.15 -8.11 24.12
CA SER A 5 16.73 -8.37 23.80
C SER A 5 15.92 -8.26 25.08
N LEU A 6 15.00 -7.32 25.10
CA LEU A 6 14.17 -7.03 26.27
C LEU A 6 12.80 -7.66 26.11
N GLU A 7 12.34 -8.35 27.14
CA GLU A 7 11.04 -9.01 27.19
C GLU A 7 10.47 -8.90 28.60
N LEU A 8 9.19 -8.57 28.71
CA LEU A 8 8.48 -8.42 30.01
C LEU A 8 8.25 -9.75 30.72
N SER A 9 8.04 -10.81 29.94
CA SER A 9 7.63 -12.11 30.45
C SER A 9 8.67 -13.19 30.24
N SER A 10 9.17 -13.77 31.32
CA SER A 10 9.99 -14.98 31.26
C SER A 10 9.30 -16.15 30.56
N SER A 11 7.96 -16.20 30.61
CA SER A 11 7.17 -17.23 29.94
C SER A 11 7.27 -17.13 28.41
N VAL A 12 7.36 -15.92 27.85
CA VAL A 12 7.56 -15.72 26.40
C VAL A 12 8.93 -16.24 25.99
N ILE A 13 10.00 -15.90 26.74
CA ILE A 13 11.35 -16.42 26.48
C ILE A 13 11.35 -17.96 26.54
N ASN A 14 10.69 -18.55 27.58
CA ASN A 14 10.62 -20.01 27.70
C ASN A 14 9.82 -20.64 26.56
N ALA A 15 8.71 -20.05 26.13
CA ALA A 15 7.95 -20.51 24.98
C ALA A 15 8.77 -20.48 23.68
N GLY A 16 9.69 -19.53 23.54
CA GLY A 16 10.60 -19.43 22.39
C GLY A 16 11.44 -20.69 22.15
N LYS A 17 11.65 -21.55 23.17
CA LYS A 17 12.32 -22.84 23.02
C LYS A 17 11.54 -23.82 22.17
N MET A 18 10.20 -23.72 22.16
CA MET A 18 9.31 -24.56 21.37
C MET A 18 9.37 -24.21 19.87
N PHE A 19 9.89 -23.03 19.55
CA PHE A 19 10.00 -22.48 18.19
C PHE A 19 11.47 -22.36 17.75
N ALA A 20 12.36 -23.22 18.26
CA ALA A 20 13.80 -23.13 18.01
C ALA A 20 14.15 -23.15 16.52
N ASP A 21 13.43 -23.97 15.73
CA ASP A 21 13.63 -24.06 14.26
C ASP A 21 13.19 -22.78 13.54
N GLN A 22 12.08 -22.16 13.97
CA GLN A 22 11.54 -20.94 13.37
C GLN A 22 12.31 -19.68 13.79
N ASN A 23 12.81 -19.62 15.02
CA ASN A 23 13.56 -18.48 15.55
C ASN A 23 15.08 -18.64 15.44
N HIS A 24 15.54 -19.58 14.60
CA HIS A 24 16.95 -19.87 14.38
C HIS A 24 17.74 -20.15 15.67
N ASN A 25 17.06 -20.75 16.64
CA ASN A 25 17.62 -21.09 17.96
C ASN A 25 18.26 -19.86 18.66
N VAL A 26 17.66 -18.69 18.54
CA VAL A 26 18.18 -17.41 19.06
C VAL A 26 18.46 -17.43 20.54
N LEU A 27 17.74 -18.27 21.32
CA LEU A 27 17.92 -18.40 22.77
C LEU A 27 19.25 -19.04 23.15
N SER A 28 19.87 -19.79 22.25
CA SER A 28 21.21 -20.40 22.43
C SER A 28 22.33 -19.56 21.82
N ASN A 29 22.02 -18.40 21.22
CA ASN A 29 23.01 -17.57 20.58
C ASN A 29 23.79 -16.75 21.63
N PRO A 30 25.13 -16.97 21.79
CA PRO A 30 25.94 -16.29 22.82
C PRO A 30 26.07 -14.77 22.60
N LYS A 31 25.64 -14.25 21.44
CA LYS A 31 25.67 -12.83 21.13
C LYS A 31 24.36 -12.12 21.58
N VAL A 32 23.34 -12.88 22.02
CA VAL A 32 22.05 -12.34 22.45
C VAL A 32 21.95 -12.43 23.96
N ASN A 33 21.74 -11.30 24.59
CA ASN A 33 21.50 -11.18 26.02
C ASN A 33 20.02 -10.89 26.26
N PHE A 34 19.29 -11.85 26.84
CA PHE A 34 17.88 -11.69 27.17
C PHE A 34 17.74 -11.04 28.55
N ILE A 35 17.03 -9.92 28.60
CA ILE A 35 16.80 -9.14 29.81
C ILE A 35 15.30 -9.10 30.08
N ILE A 36 14.87 -9.63 31.23
CA ILE A 36 13.49 -9.58 31.65
C ILE A 36 13.23 -8.22 32.29
N GLN A 37 12.81 -7.27 31.48
CA GLN A 37 12.55 -5.89 31.88
C GLN A 37 11.71 -5.20 30.83
N ASP A 38 10.92 -4.19 31.23
CA ASP A 38 10.30 -3.26 30.31
C ASP A 38 11.35 -2.45 29.55
N GLY A 39 11.18 -2.32 28.22
CA GLY A 39 12.17 -1.68 27.35
C GLY A 39 12.40 -0.20 27.68
N ARG A 40 11.35 0.54 28.05
CA ARG A 40 11.46 1.94 28.44
C ARG A 40 12.14 2.08 29.80
N ASN A 41 11.77 1.25 30.77
CA ASN A 41 12.43 1.21 32.08
C ASN A 41 13.90 0.82 31.99
N HIS A 42 14.25 -0.07 31.06
CA HIS A 42 15.66 -0.39 30.79
C HIS A 42 16.42 0.85 30.35
N LEU A 43 15.89 1.61 29.37
CA LEU A 43 16.55 2.85 28.93
C LEU A 43 16.63 3.90 30.03
N LEU A 44 15.66 3.96 30.96
CA LEU A 44 15.71 4.87 32.13
C LEU A 44 16.83 4.51 33.14
N THR A 45 17.21 3.24 33.19
CA THR A 45 18.14 2.74 34.24
C THR A 45 19.52 2.34 33.73
N THR A 46 19.67 2.11 32.42
CA THR A 46 20.95 1.71 31.83
C THR A 46 21.86 2.91 31.56
N HIS A 47 23.16 2.68 31.60
CA HIS A 47 24.19 3.63 31.12
C HIS A 47 24.75 3.24 29.75
N LYS A 48 24.26 2.13 29.16
CA LYS A 48 24.72 1.66 27.86
C LYS A 48 24.29 2.60 26.74
N ARG A 49 25.12 2.69 25.71
CA ARG A 49 24.79 3.31 24.43
C ARG A 49 24.83 2.29 23.31
N TYR A 50 23.87 2.37 22.41
CA TYR A 50 23.62 1.41 21.35
C TYR A 50 23.92 2.00 19.97
N ASP A 51 24.34 1.15 19.04
CA ASP A 51 24.45 1.52 17.63
C ASP A 51 23.06 1.57 16.99
N VAL A 52 22.14 0.68 17.43
CA VAL A 52 20.77 0.59 16.97
C VAL A 52 19.86 0.31 18.16
N ILE A 53 18.73 1.00 18.23
CA ILE A 53 17.61 0.69 19.12
C ILE A 53 16.40 0.44 18.23
N THR A 54 15.86 -0.77 18.26
CA THR A 54 14.65 -1.12 17.49
C THR A 54 13.49 -1.41 18.44
N SER A 55 12.29 -0.99 18.06
CA SER A 55 11.08 -1.13 18.86
C SER A 55 9.92 -1.56 17.96
N GLU A 56 9.30 -2.67 18.32
CA GLU A 56 8.09 -3.22 17.71
C GLU A 56 7.05 -3.50 18.81
N PRO A 57 6.48 -2.45 19.41
CA PRO A 57 5.48 -2.63 20.44
C PRO A 57 4.16 -3.12 19.85
N PRO A 58 3.27 -3.73 20.65
CA PRO A 58 1.90 -3.99 20.23
C PRO A 58 1.21 -2.72 19.71
N PRO A 59 0.13 -2.84 18.90
CA PRO A 59 -0.58 -1.68 18.40
C PRO A 59 -0.96 -0.68 19.48
N PRO A 60 -0.91 0.63 19.24
CA PRO A 60 -1.04 1.69 20.25
C PRO A 60 -2.33 1.64 21.07
N ARG A 61 -3.40 1.06 20.52
CA ARG A 61 -4.69 0.82 21.22
C ARG A 61 -4.62 -0.22 22.34
N THR A 62 -3.54 -0.97 22.42
CA THR A 62 -3.31 -1.89 23.54
C THR A 62 -2.91 -1.05 24.75
N ALA A 63 -3.60 -1.23 25.88
CA ALA A 63 -3.39 -0.41 27.07
C ALA A 63 -1.90 -0.31 27.45
N PHE A 64 -1.46 0.90 27.75
CA PHE A 64 -0.08 1.28 28.13
C PHE A 64 0.98 1.17 27.02
N THR A 65 0.68 0.64 25.82
CA THR A 65 1.67 0.54 24.74
C THR A 65 1.98 1.89 24.10
N VAL A 66 1.07 2.86 24.21
CA VAL A 66 1.28 4.23 23.72
C VAL A 66 2.55 4.86 24.28
N ASN A 67 2.97 4.48 25.49
CA ASN A 67 4.21 4.95 26.14
C ASN A 67 5.49 4.62 25.36
N LEU A 68 5.41 3.72 24.38
CA LEU A 68 6.50 3.35 23.47
C LEU A 68 6.40 4.07 22.11
N TYR A 69 5.49 5.04 22.01
CA TYR A 69 5.28 5.88 20.81
C TYR A 69 5.32 7.38 21.14
N THR A 70 5.62 7.75 22.41
CA THR A 70 5.65 9.13 22.85
C THR A 70 6.95 9.84 22.49
N ARG A 71 6.90 11.15 22.43
CA ARG A 71 8.08 12.00 22.24
C ARG A 71 9.14 11.72 23.32
N GLU A 72 8.74 11.59 24.54
CA GLU A 72 9.62 11.34 25.69
C GLU A 72 10.35 9.99 25.54
N TYR A 73 9.67 8.98 25.04
CA TYR A 73 10.31 7.69 24.74
C TYR A 73 11.34 7.80 23.62
N TYR A 74 11.03 8.54 22.56
CA TYR A 74 11.99 8.76 21.45
C TYR A 74 13.18 9.62 21.89
N GLU A 75 12.97 10.61 22.76
CA GLU A 75 14.06 11.39 23.36
C GLU A 75 14.96 10.49 24.21
N LEU A 76 14.39 9.56 24.96
CA LEU A 76 15.11 8.57 25.73
C LEU A 76 15.92 7.62 24.84
N GLN A 77 15.36 7.11 23.74
CA GLN A 77 16.11 6.35 22.74
C GLN A 77 17.28 7.17 22.19
N LYS A 78 17.06 8.42 21.80
CA LYS A 78 18.11 9.31 21.27
C LYS A 78 19.27 9.51 22.25
N GLN A 79 18.98 9.66 23.54
CA GLN A 79 20.02 9.78 24.60
C GLN A 79 20.89 8.52 24.72
N HIS A 80 20.32 7.35 24.42
CA HIS A 80 21.02 6.07 24.52
C HIS A 80 21.57 5.57 23.17
N LEU A 81 21.46 6.35 22.11
CA LEU A 81 22.16 6.09 20.86
C LEU A 81 23.58 6.64 20.92
N LYS A 82 24.52 5.96 20.26
CA LYS A 82 25.83 6.50 19.92
C LYS A 82 25.69 7.58 18.86
N PRO A 83 26.65 8.49 18.70
CA PRO A 83 26.64 9.44 17.59
C PRO A 83 26.47 8.72 16.24
N GLY A 84 25.50 9.14 15.43
CA GLY A 84 25.13 8.49 14.18
C GLY A 84 24.43 7.13 14.35
N GLY A 85 24.02 6.77 15.57
CA GLY A 85 23.20 5.60 15.84
C GLY A 85 21.77 5.76 15.30
N ILE A 86 21.07 4.65 15.15
CA ILE A 86 19.76 4.58 14.51
C ILE A 86 18.69 4.09 15.51
N ALA A 87 17.62 4.86 15.68
CA ALA A 87 16.36 4.37 16.22
C ALA A 87 15.52 3.79 15.09
N ALA A 88 14.87 2.65 15.32
CA ALA A 88 13.94 2.04 14.37
C ALA A 88 12.62 1.75 15.08
N GLN A 89 11.52 2.24 14.53
CA GLN A 89 10.19 2.13 15.09
C GLN A 89 9.21 1.56 14.07
N TRP A 90 8.51 0.50 14.46
CA TRP A 90 7.38 -0.03 13.71
C TRP A 90 6.14 0.83 13.93
N ILE A 91 5.42 1.13 12.84
CA ILE A 91 4.16 1.88 12.83
C ILE A 91 3.14 1.08 12.04
N PRO A 92 2.09 0.52 12.69
CA PRO A 92 1.03 -0.18 11.98
C PRO A 92 0.11 0.82 11.25
N LEU A 93 -0.20 0.55 10.00
CA LEU A 93 -1.25 1.26 9.25
C LEU A 93 -2.65 0.68 9.50
N HIS A 94 -2.71 -0.49 10.12
CA HIS A 94 -3.97 -1.14 10.49
C HIS A 94 -4.41 -0.71 11.90
N SER A 95 -5.69 -0.78 12.15
CA SER A 95 -6.27 -0.56 13.50
C SER A 95 -6.14 0.84 14.08
N GLN A 96 -5.92 1.84 13.23
CA GLN A 96 -5.92 3.27 13.60
C GLN A 96 -6.33 4.12 12.39
N GLY A 97 -6.68 5.39 12.61
CA GLY A 97 -7.04 6.32 11.56
C GLY A 97 -5.83 7.03 10.95
N GLU A 98 -6.05 7.78 9.87
CA GLU A 98 -4.98 8.56 9.23
C GLU A 98 -4.36 9.57 10.20
N LYS A 99 -5.18 10.27 10.99
CA LYS A 99 -4.73 11.26 11.95
C LYS A 99 -3.76 10.67 12.97
N GLU A 100 -4.05 9.50 13.47
CA GLU A 100 -3.21 8.81 14.46
C GLU A 100 -1.87 8.38 13.83
N VAL A 101 -1.90 7.87 12.60
CA VAL A 101 -0.67 7.54 11.86
C VAL A 101 0.17 8.79 11.59
N ASP A 102 -0.45 9.89 11.18
CA ASP A 102 0.25 11.17 10.96
C ASP A 102 0.89 11.72 12.23
N MET A 103 0.24 11.52 13.40
CA MET A 103 0.81 11.86 14.71
C MET A 103 2.08 11.05 15.02
N HIS A 104 2.16 9.76 14.63
CA HIS A 104 3.40 8.99 14.76
C HIS A 104 4.54 9.62 13.96
N PHE A 105 4.31 9.96 12.68
CA PHE A 105 5.32 10.62 11.86
C PHE A 105 5.77 11.95 12.48
N LYS A 106 4.82 12.78 12.92
CA LYS A 106 5.11 14.05 13.58
C LYS A 106 5.94 13.87 14.85
N THR A 107 5.57 12.91 15.68
CA THR A 107 6.21 12.68 16.98
C THR A 107 7.63 12.16 16.79
N PHE A 108 7.82 11.16 15.94
CA PHE A 108 9.14 10.60 15.67
C PHE A 108 10.08 11.65 15.07
N ARG A 109 9.61 12.39 14.05
CA ARG A 109 10.38 13.45 13.38
C ARG A 109 10.74 14.62 14.31
N SER A 110 9.91 14.91 15.32
CA SER A 110 10.21 15.97 16.30
C SER A 110 11.46 15.73 17.12
N VAL A 111 11.88 14.46 17.23
CA VAL A 111 13.07 14.03 18.00
C VAL A 111 14.26 13.74 17.11
N PHE A 112 14.05 13.08 15.99
CA PHE A 112 15.09 12.69 15.05
C PHE A 112 15.10 13.63 13.84
N PRO A 113 16.14 14.47 13.67
CA PRO A 113 16.20 15.43 12.57
C PRO A 113 16.37 14.80 11.19
N TYR A 114 16.88 13.58 11.13
CA TYR A 114 17.06 12.83 9.89
C TYR A 114 16.27 11.54 9.97
N THR A 115 15.32 11.36 9.06
CA THR A 115 14.38 10.25 9.08
C THR A 115 14.28 9.58 7.70
N MET A 116 13.97 8.30 7.71
CA MET A 116 13.71 7.51 6.52
C MET A 116 12.71 6.41 6.87
N GLY A 117 11.84 6.02 5.93
CA GLY A 117 10.84 5.00 6.18
C GLY A 117 10.73 3.97 5.07
N TRP A 118 10.39 2.75 5.45
CA TRP A 118 10.11 1.63 4.57
C TRP A 118 8.65 1.22 4.69
N ILE A 119 8.05 0.80 3.58
CA ILE A 119 6.82 -0.01 3.62
C ILE A 119 7.24 -1.45 3.33
N SER A 120 7.05 -2.35 4.29
CA SER A 120 7.36 -3.79 4.12
C SER A 120 6.22 -4.50 3.39
N VAL A 121 5.03 -4.42 3.95
CA VAL A 121 3.76 -4.81 3.36
C VAL A 121 2.81 -3.63 3.42
N ALA A 122 1.76 -3.61 2.62
CA ALA A 122 0.85 -2.46 2.48
C ALA A 122 0.21 -1.93 3.80
N ASN A 123 0.45 -2.60 4.92
CA ASN A 123 -0.14 -2.31 6.23
C ASN A 123 0.86 -1.87 7.30
N GLU A 124 2.16 -1.79 6.98
CA GLU A 124 3.20 -1.60 7.98
C GLU A 124 4.30 -0.69 7.47
N ILE A 125 4.70 0.24 8.31
CA ILE A 125 5.80 1.14 8.07
C ILE A 125 6.86 0.91 9.14
N LEU A 126 8.10 0.77 8.70
CA LEU A 126 9.27 0.89 9.55
C LEU A 126 9.88 2.27 9.33
N ILE A 127 9.87 3.11 10.37
CA ILE A 127 10.55 4.41 10.33
C ILE A 127 11.86 4.33 11.09
N ILE A 128 12.93 4.87 10.51
CA ILE A 128 14.21 5.04 11.20
C ILE A 128 14.55 6.52 11.36
N GLY A 129 15.32 6.81 12.40
CA GLY A 129 15.76 8.16 12.72
C GLY A 129 17.18 8.19 13.29
N SER A 130 17.87 9.30 13.04
CA SER A 130 19.23 9.54 13.52
C SER A 130 19.42 11.02 13.86
N ASP A 131 20.46 11.31 14.63
CA ASP A 131 20.99 12.67 14.86
C ASP A 131 21.91 13.16 13.74
N GLN A 132 22.22 12.28 12.77
CA GLN A 132 23.05 12.57 11.62
C GLN A 132 22.39 12.15 10.31
N PRO A 133 22.78 12.78 9.16
CA PRO A 133 22.20 12.43 7.86
C PRO A 133 22.31 10.94 7.54
N ILE A 134 21.17 10.32 7.25
CA ILE A 134 21.09 8.92 6.87
C ILE A 134 21.42 8.82 5.37
N ARG A 135 22.61 8.25 5.08
CA ARG A 135 23.07 8.02 3.70
C ARG A 135 23.52 6.59 3.55
N VAL A 136 23.10 5.95 2.49
CA VAL A 136 23.44 4.57 2.19
C VAL A 136 24.67 4.56 1.24
N ASP A 137 25.70 3.83 1.59
CA ASP A 137 26.80 3.52 0.70
C ASP A 137 26.47 2.21 -0.03
N PHE A 138 26.22 2.29 -1.33
CA PHE A 138 25.75 1.17 -2.15
C PHE A 138 26.70 -0.02 -2.11
N GLU A 139 27.98 0.22 -2.33
CA GLU A 139 28.97 -0.87 -2.38
C GLU A 139 29.14 -1.56 -1.02
N LYS A 140 29.17 -0.78 0.06
CA LYS A 140 29.25 -1.34 1.42
C LYS A 140 27.98 -2.13 1.78
N LEU A 141 26.80 -1.61 1.40
CA LEU A 141 25.55 -2.30 1.63
C LEU A 141 25.50 -3.60 0.83
N LYS A 142 25.82 -3.55 -0.48
CA LYS A 142 25.87 -4.72 -1.34
C LYS A 142 26.79 -5.80 -0.77
N GLN A 143 28.02 -5.42 -0.39
CA GLN A 143 28.96 -6.34 0.24
C GLN A 143 28.40 -6.94 1.55
N ARG A 144 27.72 -6.12 2.37
CA ARG A 144 27.13 -6.57 3.63
C ARG A 144 25.99 -7.55 3.42
N LEU A 145 25.15 -7.33 2.40
CA LEU A 145 24.02 -8.20 2.06
C LEU A 145 24.46 -9.54 1.47
N GLU A 146 25.65 -9.61 0.89
CA GLU A 146 26.25 -10.85 0.38
C GLU A 146 26.92 -11.71 1.48
N GLU A 147 27.07 -11.21 2.72
CA GLU A 147 27.54 -12.04 3.83
C GLU A 147 26.57 -13.22 4.05
N PRO A 148 27.06 -14.49 4.14
CA PRO A 148 26.21 -15.67 4.10
C PRO A 148 25.03 -15.64 5.10
N GLU A 149 25.30 -15.24 6.35
CA GLU A 149 24.28 -15.17 7.40
C GLU A 149 23.23 -14.06 7.12
N VAL A 150 23.68 -12.91 6.59
CA VAL A 150 22.80 -11.80 6.23
C VAL A 150 21.96 -12.17 5.02
N LYS A 151 22.57 -12.74 3.99
CA LYS A 151 21.89 -13.18 2.76
C LYS A 151 20.82 -14.21 3.06
N LYS A 152 21.13 -15.18 3.93
CA LYS A 152 20.15 -16.18 4.37
C LYS A 152 18.97 -15.53 5.10
N ALA A 153 19.23 -14.67 6.08
CA ALA A 153 18.17 -13.99 6.84
C ALA A 153 17.28 -13.10 5.96
N LEU A 154 17.85 -12.45 4.95
CA LEU A 154 17.08 -11.63 4.01
C LEU A 154 16.29 -12.46 3.00
N ALA A 155 16.79 -13.62 2.61
CA ALA A 155 16.07 -14.56 1.76
C ALA A 155 14.79 -15.08 2.46
N ASP A 156 14.85 -15.30 3.77
CA ASP A 156 13.72 -15.73 4.59
C ASP A 156 12.57 -14.69 4.62
N ILE A 157 12.87 -13.41 4.32
CA ILE A 157 11.89 -12.32 4.21
C ILE A 157 11.75 -11.77 2.77
N GLU A 158 12.12 -12.58 1.78
CA GLU A 158 11.95 -12.28 0.35
C GLU A 158 12.69 -11.03 -0.14
N ILE A 159 13.83 -10.70 0.48
CA ILE A 159 14.73 -9.60 0.05
C ILE A 159 16.06 -10.21 -0.44
N PRO A 160 16.13 -10.65 -1.72
CA PRO A 160 17.26 -11.44 -2.21
C PRO A 160 18.53 -10.62 -2.47
N ASP A 161 18.43 -9.32 -2.68
CA ASP A 161 19.53 -8.47 -3.13
C ASP A 161 19.44 -7.01 -2.66
N VAL A 162 20.46 -6.22 -2.97
CA VAL A 162 20.58 -4.81 -2.60
C VAL A 162 19.49 -3.93 -3.27
N PHE A 163 19.06 -4.26 -4.48
CA PHE A 163 18.05 -3.47 -5.19
C PHE A 163 16.66 -3.72 -4.59
N SER A 164 16.34 -4.98 -4.29
CA SER A 164 15.14 -5.34 -3.52
C SER A 164 15.11 -4.62 -2.18
N PHE A 165 16.22 -4.61 -1.44
CA PHE A 165 16.32 -3.90 -0.16
C PHE A 165 16.06 -2.40 -0.32
N LEU A 166 16.77 -1.73 -1.23
CA LEU A 166 16.66 -0.29 -1.45
C LEU A 166 15.30 0.13 -2.04
N SER A 167 14.68 -0.74 -2.82
CA SER A 167 13.37 -0.45 -3.41
C SER A 167 12.22 -0.42 -2.39
N ASN A 168 12.44 -0.88 -1.16
CA ASN A 168 11.49 -0.74 -0.06
C ASN A 168 11.57 0.63 0.63
N ILE A 169 12.54 1.48 0.31
CA ILE A 169 12.56 2.87 0.79
C ILE A 169 11.35 3.60 0.22
N TRP A 170 10.51 4.12 1.10
CA TRP A 170 9.25 4.74 0.74
C TRP A 170 9.20 6.23 1.07
N PHE A 171 9.68 6.58 2.26
CA PHE A 171 9.67 7.96 2.75
C PHE A 171 11.09 8.44 3.04
N LEU A 172 11.35 9.67 2.71
CA LEU A 172 12.49 10.44 3.17
C LEU A 172 12.01 11.55 4.10
N ASP A 173 12.92 12.31 4.65
CA ASP A 173 12.65 13.32 5.65
C ASP A 173 11.54 14.31 5.25
N ASP A 174 11.55 14.77 4.00
CA ASP A 174 10.56 15.72 3.48
C ASP A 174 9.14 15.14 3.49
N GLN A 175 8.98 13.90 3.05
CA GLN A 175 7.67 13.23 3.04
C GLN A 175 7.17 12.99 4.47
N ILE A 176 8.06 12.57 5.37
CA ILE A 176 7.75 12.34 6.79
C ILE A 176 7.32 13.65 7.46
N GLN A 177 8.03 14.74 7.17
CA GLN A 177 7.68 16.06 7.67
C GLN A 177 6.33 16.54 7.12
N ALA A 178 6.10 16.38 5.82
CA ALA A 178 4.85 16.78 5.18
C ALA A 178 3.64 16.03 5.73
N ILE A 179 3.75 14.69 5.89
CA ILE A 179 2.68 13.85 6.47
C ILE A 179 2.35 14.31 7.89
N GLY A 180 3.35 14.57 8.73
CA GLY A 180 3.15 14.97 10.13
C GLY A 180 2.76 16.45 10.33
N LYS A 181 2.74 17.27 9.28
CA LYS A 181 2.49 18.74 9.41
C LYS A 181 1.07 18.99 9.96
N GLY A 182 0.99 19.90 10.94
CA GLY A 182 -0.30 20.30 11.51
C GLY A 182 -0.87 19.36 12.57
N HIS A 183 -0.31 18.16 12.75
CA HIS A 183 -0.79 17.21 13.73
C HIS A 183 -0.15 17.43 15.12
N PRO A 184 -0.88 17.11 16.22
CA PRO A 184 -0.30 17.18 17.57
C PRO A 184 0.75 16.08 17.78
N LEU A 185 1.60 16.28 18.80
CA LEU A 185 2.54 15.26 19.25
C LEU A 185 1.85 14.24 20.15
N ILE A 186 2.32 13.01 20.10
CA ILE A 186 2.01 11.99 21.10
C ILE A 186 3.01 12.19 22.25
N THR A 187 2.52 12.49 23.44
CA THR A 187 3.35 12.73 24.63
C THR A 187 2.84 11.92 25.80
N ASP A 188 3.66 11.73 26.83
CA ASP A 188 3.26 11.04 28.06
C ASP A 188 2.05 11.70 28.74
N ASN A 189 1.96 13.03 28.65
CA ASN A 189 0.83 13.79 29.20
C ASN A 189 -0.36 13.89 28.25
N HIS A 190 -0.19 13.51 26.98
CA HIS A 190 -1.25 13.52 25.96
C HIS A 190 -1.12 12.28 25.06
N PRO A 191 -1.45 11.08 25.60
CA PRO A 191 -1.36 9.81 24.88
C PRO A 191 -2.58 9.60 23.98
N ALA A 192 -2.84 10.54 23.07
CA ALA A 192 -4.09 10.66 22.32
C ALA A 192 -4.48 9.40 21.55
N ILE A 193 -3.49 8.60 21.12
CA ILE A 193 -3.72 7.38 20.34
C ILE A 193 -4.11 6.15 21.19
N GLU A 194 -4.01 6.20 22.52
CA GLU A 194 -4.43 5.11 23.40
C GLU A 194 -5.95 5.01 23.52
N PHE A 195 -6.62 6.16 23.51
CA PHE A 195 -8.06 6.28 23.74
C PHE A 195 -8.85 6.42 22.44
N TYR A 196 -8.26 6.09 21.32
CA TYR A 196 -8.91 6.13 20.03
C TYR A 196 -9.94 5.01 19.94
N LEU A 197 -11.20 5.36 20.11
CA LEU A 197 -12.34 4.44 20.12
C LEU A 197 -13.20 4.51 18.85
N ASP A 198 -12.78 5.27 17.83
CA ASP A 198 -13.55 5.38 16.61
C ASP A 198 -13.41 4.12 15.76
N LEU A 199 -14.20 3.11 16.09
CA LEU A 199 -14.29 1.84 15.37
C LEU A 199 -14.77 2.00 13.92
N GLY A 200 -15.30 3.19 13.55
CA GLY A 200 -15.74 3.50 12.20
C GLY A 200 -14.66 4.01 11.26
N ASN A 201 -13.54 4.52 11.80
CA ASN A 201 -12.47 5.17 11.03
C ASN A 201 -11.16 4.37 10.99
N VAL A 202 -11.23 3.05 11.15
CA VAL A 202 -10.08 2.19 10.84
C VAL A 202 -9.65 2.49 9.40
N ILE A 203 -8.35 2.73 9.19
CA ILE A 203 -7.81 2.96 7.86
C ILE A 203 -8.33 1.88 6.92
N ASN A 204 -9.27 2.26 6.08
CA ASN A 204 -9.74 1.45 4.97
C ASN A 204 -8.71 1.54 3.82
N VAL A 205 -9.01 0.90 2.70
CA VAL A 205 -8.13 0.93 1.52
C VAL A 205 -7.81 2.36 1.08
N SER A 206 -8.78 3.29 1.13
CA SER A 206 -8.58 4.68 0.74
C SER A 206 -7.62 5.46 1.66
N GLY A 207 -7.67 5.18 2.97
CA GLY A 207 -6.72 5.79 3.92
C GLY A 207 -5.28 5.34 3.71
N ARG A 208 -5.06 4.08 3.29
CA ARG A 208 -3.71 3.58 2.95
C ARG A 208 -3.15 4.19 1.67
N GLU A 209 -4.01 4.57 0.74
CA GLU A 209 -3.63 5.25 -0.51
C GLU A 209 -2.72 6.44 -0.23
N LYS A 210 -3.03 7.23 0.78
CA LYS A 210 -2.21 8.38 1.20
C LYS A 210 -0.74 8.01 1.40
N TYR A 211 -0.45 6.91 2.08
CA TYR A 211 0.93 6.51 2.37
C TYR A 211 1.58 5.82 1.17
N VAL A 212 0.86 4.96 0.46
CA VAL A 212 1.38 4.25 -0.71
C VAL A 212 1.68 5.21 -1.87
N PHE A 213 0.85 6.25 -2.09
CA PHE A 213 1.07 7.20 -3.17
C PHE A 213 2.00 8.38 -2.82
N ASN A 214 2.29 8.60 -1.53
CA ASN A 214 3.24 9.63 -1.10
C ASN A 214 4.69 9.12 -0.99
N ARG A 215 5.05 8.16 -1.84
CA ARG A 215 6.43 7.68 -1.92
C ARG A 215 7.39 8.78 -2.37
N ALA A 216 8.56 8.83 -1.75
CA ALA A 216 9.64 9.71 -2.18
C ALA A 216 9.98 9.48 -3.66
N PRO A 217 10.13 10.52 -4.49
CA PRO A 217 10.53 10.38 -5.89
C PRO A 217 11.86 9.64 -6.03
N PHE A 218 11.99 8.81 -7.06
CA PHE A 218 13.21 8.04 -7.31
C PHE A 218 14.48 8.90 -7.28
N ALA A 219 14.45 10.10 -7.87
CA ALA A 219 15.59 10.99 -7.89
C ALA A 219 16.06 11.40 -6.48
N GLN A 220 15.14 11.56 -5.52
CA GLN A 220 15.49 11.82 -4.12
C GLN A 220 16.11 10.58 -3.47
N ILE A 221 15.50 9.40 -3.61
CA ILE A 221 16.04 8.15 -3.08
C ILE A 221 17.46 7.92 -3.60
N ALA A 222 17.67 8.09 -4.92
CA ALA A 222 18.97 7.89 -5.55
C ALA A 222 20.06 8.85 -5.03
N ARG A 223 19.70 10.07 -4.60
CA ARG A 223 20.67 11.02 -3.97
C ARG A 223 21.10 10.58 -2.58
N HIS A 224 20.28 9.80 -1.87
CA HIS A 224 20.62 9.26 -0.54
C HIS A 224 21.52 8.03 -0.63
N VAL A 225 21.71 7.46 -1.84
CA VAL A 225 22.55 6.30 -2.09
C VAL A 225 23.85 6.75 -2.77
N LYS A 226 24.97 6.68 -2.04
CA LYS A 226 26.31 6.99 -2.56
C LYS A 226 26.89 5.82 -3.34
N ASN A 227 27.82 6.09 -4.23
CA ASN A 227 28.58 5.11 -5.01
C ASN A 227 27.72 4.25 -5.93
N LEU A 228 26.57 4.81 -6.38
CA LEU A 228 25.67 4.17 -7.31
C LEU A 228 26.11 4.44 -8.75
N SER A 229 26.54 3.41 -9.48
CA SER A 229 26.90 3.54 -10.90
C SER A 229 25.68 3.89 -11.75
N ALA A 230 25.89 4.32 -13.00
CA ALA A 230 24.79 4.60 -13.92
C ALA A 230 23.91 3.35 -14.18
N LEU A 231 24.53 2.18 -14.30
CA LEU A 231 23.84 0.91 -14.51
C LEU A 231 23.06 0.50 -13.26
N ASP A 232 23.69 0.60 -12.07
CA ASP A 232 22.99 0.30 -10.81
C ASP A 232 21.82 1.24 -10.56
N ARG A 233 21.96 2.51 -10.94
CA ARG A 233 20.86 3.49 -10.88
C ARG A 233 19.68 3.10 -11.76
N LEU A 234 19.95 2.63 -12.97
CA LEU A 234 18.91 2.16 -13.89
C LEU A 234 18.23 0.90 -13.33
N THR A 235 19.02 -0.05 -12.84
CA THR A 235 18.50 -1.27 -12.19
C THR A 235 17.63 -0.91 -10.96
N LEU A 236 18.13 -0.04 -10.08
CA LEU A 236 17.36 0.42 -8.92
C LEU A 236 16.05 1.13 -9.31
N HIS A 237 16.06 1.88 -10.42
CA HIS A 237 14.84 2.50 -10.94
C HIS A 237 13.81 1.45 -11.38
N THR A 238 14.25 0.38 -12.05
CA THR A 238 13.37 -0.73 -12.43
C THR A 238 12.75 -1.40 -11.20
N TYR A 239 13.53 -1.65 -10.16
CA TYR A 239 13.02 -2.19 -8.88
C TYR A 239 12.08 -1.21 -8.17
N TYR A 240 12.38 0.09 -8.22
CA TYR A 240 11.50 1.13 -7.67
C TYR A 240 10.12 1.11 -8.35
N GLU A 241 10.05 1.03 -9.68
CA GLU A 241 8.78 0.98 -10.41
C GLU A 241 8.03 -0.34 -10.16
N ALA A 242 8.75 -1.46 -10.12
CA ALA A 242 8.16 -2.75 -9.78
C ALA A 242 7.53 -2.74 -8.38
N MET A 243 8.21 -2.13 -7.40
CA MET A 243 7.67 -2.01 -6.04
C MET A 243 6.44 -1.09 -5.98
N ASN A 244 6.39 -0.02 -6.77
CA ASN A 244 5.19 0.81 -6.90
C ASN A 244 4.00 0.00 -7.42
N LEU A 245 4.20 -0.80 -8.46
CA LEU A 245 3.16 -1.67 -9.02
C LEU A 245 2.75 -2.77 -8.03
N TYR A 246 3.72 -3.35 -7.32
CA TYR A 246 3.48 -4.35 -6.29
C TYR A 246 2.58 -3.82 -5.18
N GLN A 247 2.95 -2.70 -4.55
CA GLN A 247 2.17 -2.12 -3.45
C GLN A 247 0.74 -1.75 -3.87
N ARG A 248 0.57 -1.25 -5.10
CA ARG A 248 -0.76 -0.99 -5.67
C ARG A 248 -1.53 -2.28 -5.94
N GLY A 249 -0.85 -3.29 -6.46
CA GLY A 249 -1.44 -4.61 -6.71
C GLY A 249 -1.97 -5.24 -5.44
N VAL A 250 -1.19 -5.21 -4.36
CA VAL A 250 -1.60 -5.72 -3.03
C VAL A 250 -2.75 -4.90 -2.47
N MET A 251 -2.64 -3.57 -2.49
CA MET A 251 -3.63 -2.68 -1.89
C MET A 251 -5.02 -2.81 -2.54
N TYR A 252 -5.06 -2.99 -3.86
CA TYR A 252 -6.32 -3.07 -4.60
C TYR A 252 -6.70 -4.51 -4.98
N SER A 253 -5.96 -5.50 -4.51
CA SER A 253 -6.10 -6.91 -4.95
C SER A 253 -6.07 -7.01 -6.49
N ASN A 254 -5.22 -6.19 -7.13
CA ASN A 254 -5.16 -6.06 -8.58
C ASN A 254 -4.04 -6.93 -9.16
N ARG A 255 -4.42 -8.13 -9.61
CA ARG A 255 -3.49 -9.10 -10.21
C ARG A 255 -2.73 -8.53 -11.42
N GLY A 256 -3.37 -7.67 -12.21
CA GLY A 256 -2.72 -7.04 -13.36
C GLY A 256 -1.51 -6.17 -12.97
N GLN A 257 -1.60 -5.44 -11.86
CA GLN A 257 -0.47 -4.69 -11.32
C GLN A 257 0.64 -5.61 -10.79
N LEU A 258 0.27 -6.70 -10.12
CA LEU A 258 1.22 -7.71 -9.65
C LEU A 258 1.97 -8.38 -10.81
N LEU A 259 1.26 -8.75 -11.89
CA LEU A 259 1.88 -9.31 -13.09
C LEU A 259 2.79 -8.31 -13.80
N LYS A 260 2.41 -7.03 -13.88
CA LYS A 260 3.30 -5.98 -14.42
C LYS A 260 4.56 -5.82 -13.57
N ALA A 261 4.44 -5.85 -12.24
CA ALA A 261 5.60 -5.82 -11.35
C ALA A 261 6.54 -7.01 -11.59
N LEU A 262 5.98 -8.22 -11.74
CA LEU A 262 6.74 -9.43 -12.04
C LEU A 262 7.44 -9.36 -13.41
N ASN A 263 6.79 -8.78 -14.42
CA ASN A 263 7.41 -8.61 -15.76
C ASN A 263 8.58 -7.63 -15.75
N LEU A 264 8.60 -6.67 -14.83
CA LEU A 264 9.74 -5.75 -14.68
C LEU A 264 10.94 -6.44 -14.02
N ILE A 265 10.68 -7.38 -13.12
CA ILE A 265 11.71 -8.10 -12.37
C ILE A 265 11.27 -9.56 -12.27
N GLU A 266 11.82 -10.42 -13.14
CA GLU A 266 11.46 -11.85 -13.20
C GLU A 266 11.64 -12.58 -11.86
N ASP A 267 12.61 -12.16 -11.05
CA ASP A 267 12.93 -12.73 -9.74
C ASP A 267 12.38 -11.91 -8.55
N ASN A 268 11.29 -11.16 -8.76
CA ASN A 268 10.65 -10.44 -7.66
C ASN A 268 9.87 -11.41 -6.75
N ASN A 269 10.56 -11.87 -5.70
CA ASN A 269 10.04 -12.86 -4.78
C ASN A 269 8.82 -12.38 -3.98
N LEU A 270 8.74 -11.09 -3.65
CA LEU A 270 7.58 -10.52 -2.96
C LEU A 270 6.32 -10.62 -3.82
N VAL A 271 6.43 -10.31 -5.11
CA VAL A 271 5.31 -10.46 -6.05
C VAL A 271 4.93 -11.93 -6.20
N ARG A 272 5.94 -12.81 -6.37
CA ARG A 272 5.72 -14.26 -6.42
C ARG A 272 5.09 -14.78 -5.14
N TYR A 273 5.53 -14.32 -3.98
CA TYR A 273 4.96 -14.70 -2.69
C TYR A 273 3.46 -14.35 -2.59
N HIS A 274 3.05 -13.15 -2.99
CA HIS A 274 1.64 -12.76 -2.99
C HIS A 274 0.80 -13.58 -3.97
N LEU A 275 1.32 -13.82 -5.18
CA LEU A 275 0.68 -14.72 -6.14
C LEU A 275 0.67 -16.18 -5.65
N GLN A 276 1.65 -16.57 -4.84
CA GLN A 276 1.77 -17.88 -4.23
C GLN A 276 0.87 -18.05 -2.99
N ALA A 277 0.61 -16.96 -2.25
CA ALA A 277 -0.27 -17.00 -1.08
C ALA A 277 -1.69 -17.43 -1.46
N ASP A 278 -2.22 -16.89 -2.57
CA ASP A 278 -3.51 -17.32 -3.12
C ASP A 278 -3.50 -18.82 -3.49
N ARG A 279 -2.38 -19.28 -4.02
CA ARG A 279 -2.17 -20.69 -4.36
C ARG A 279 -2.11 -21.59 -3.13
N ASN A 280 -1.42 -21.15 -2.08
CA ASN A 280 -1.31 -21.89 -0.82
C ASN A 280 -2.68 -21.99 -0.12
N GLN A 281 -3.50 -20.95 -0.19
CA GLN A 281 -4.88 -21.00 0.30
C GLN A 281 -5.70 -22.05 -0.46
N MET A 282 -5.57 -22.11 -1.78
CA MET A 282 -6.25 -23.13 -2.59
C MET A 282 -5.78 -24.56 -2.21
N VAL A 283 -4.47 -24.77 -2.06
CA VAL A 283 -3.92 -26.09 -1.65
C VAL A 283 -4.50 -26.49 -0.30
N ARG A 284 -4.51 -25.61 0.68
CA ARG A 284 -5.11 -25.87 2.00
C ARG A 284 -6.60 -26.22 1.91
N LEU A 285 -7.36 -25.52 1.08
CA LEU A 285 -8.78 -25.80 0.87
C LEU A 285 -8.98 -27.19 0.21
N ILE A 286 -8.12 -27.55 -0.73
CA ILE A 286 -8.13 -28.89 -1.37
C ILE A 286 -7.86 -29.97 -0.32
N GLU A 287 -6.84 -29.82 0.53
CA GLU A 287 -6.53 -30.76 1.62
C GLU A 287 -7.69 -30.91 2.63
N LEU A 288 -8.40 -29.81 2.92
CA LEU A 288 -9.59 -29.82 3.77
C LEU A 288 -10.75 -30.60 3.10
N LEU A 289 -10.92 -30.41 1.78
CA LEU A 289 -11.95 -31.11 1.00
C LEU A 289 -11.62 -32.60 0.75
N GLU A 290 -10.35 -32.99 0.79
CA GLU A 290 -9.99 -34.44 0.82
C GLU A 290 -10.52 -35.14 2.07
N LYS A 291 -10.61 -34.41 3.21
CA LYS A 291 -11.13 -34.91 4.48
C LYS A 291 -12.65 -34.83 4.59
N ASP A 292 -13.22 -33.76 4.05
CA ASP A 292 -14.67 -33.52 4.02
C ASP A 292 -15.08 -32.96 2.64
N PRO A 293 -15.29 -33.86 1.64
CA PRO A 293 -15.59 -33.43 0.26
C PRO A 293 -16.90 -32.68 0.09
N ASP A 294 -17.78 -32.75 1.08
CA ASP A 294 -19.12 -32.19 1.03
C ASP A 294 -19.23 -30.84 1.75
N ASN A 295 -18.13 -30.31 2.28
CA ASN A 295 -18.11 -29.07 2.99
C ASN A 295 -18.38 -27.89 2.06
N LEU A 296 -19.61 -27.37 2.14
CA LEU A 296 -20.09 -26.30 1.25
C LEU A 296 -19.29 -25.00 1.41
N GLU A 297 -18.85 -24.67 2.61
CA GLU A 297 -18.05 -23.46 2.87
C GLU A 297 -16.67 -23.56 2.21
N ASN A 298 -15.99 -24.69 2.38
CA ASN A 298 -14.69 -24.92 1.75
C ASN A 298 -14.80 -24.97 0.22
N LEU A 299 -15.86 -25.59 -0.33
CA LEU A 299 -16.12 -25.58 -1.77
C LEU A 299 -16.37 -24.16 -2.29
N LEU A 300 -17.19 -23.36 -1.58
CA LEU A 300 -17.47 -21.98 -1.95
C LEU A 300 -16.18 -21.12 -1.94
N ASN A 301 -15.39 -21.27 -0.88
CA ASN A 301 -14.11 -20.57 -0.74
C ASN A 301 -13.10 -20.99 -1.82
N LEU A 302 -13.03 -22.27 -2.17
CA LEU A 302 -12.18 -22.75 -3.25
C LEU A 302 -12.64 -22.20 -4.62
N GLY A 303 -13.94 -22.20 -4.88
CA GLY A 303 -14.51 -21.58 -6.09
C GLY A 303 -14.18 -20.11 -6.20
N HIS A 304 -14.31 -19.35 -5.09
CA HIS A 304 -13.92 -17.94 -5.03
C HIS A 304 -12.41 -17.76 -5.26
N SER A 305 -11.56 -18.56 -4.62
CA SER A 305 -10.11 -18.49 -4.81
C SER A 305 -9.70 -18.73 -6.26
N TYR A 306 -10.32 -19.70 -6.93
CA TYR A 306 -10.10 -19.93 -8.37
C TYR A 306 -10.53 -18.72 -9.22
N TYR A 307 -11.65 -18.05 -8.88
CA TYR A 307 -12.05 -16.81 -9.54
C TYR A 307 -11.00 -15.70 -9.37
N GLN A 308 -10.52 -15.51 -8.14
CA GLN A 308 -9.52 -14.47 -7.85
C GLN A 308 -8.21 -14.64 -8.64
N VAL A 309 -7.79 -15.88 -8.88
CA VAL A 309 -6.58 -16.16 -9.66
C VAL A 309 -6.83 -16.27 -11.18
N GLY A 310 -8.06 -16.03 -11.63
CA GLY A 310 -8.43 -16.06 -13.05
C GLY A 310 -8.61 -17.46 -13.66
N GLU A 311 -8.69 -18.49 -12.83
CA GLU A 311 -8.97 -19.89 -13.23
C GLU A 311 -10.48 -20.11 -13.31
N TYR A 312 -11.14 -19.37 -14.21
CA TYR A 312 -12.59 -19.26 -14.27
C TYR A 312 -13.30 -20.59 -14.49
N GLU A 313 -12.77 -21.46 -15.36
CA GLU A 313 -13.35 -22.78 -15.63
C GLU A 313 -13.33 -23.67 -14.38
N LYS A 314 -12.23 -23.65 -13.62
CA LYS A 314 -12.12 -24.41 -12.37
C LYS A 314 -13.06 -23.84 -11.31
N SER A 315 -13.14 -22.52 -11.21
CA SER A 315 -14.10 -21.85 -10.33
C SER A 315 -15.53 -22.28 -10.64
N VAL A 316 -15.94 -22.23 -11.91
CA VAL A 316 -17.25 -22.67 -12.37
C VAL A 316 -17.53 -24.13 -12.01
N ALA A 317 -16.55 -25.02 -12.21
CA ALA A 317 -16.70 -26.43 -11.88
C ALA A 317 -16.98 -26.64 -10.39
N ILE A 318 -16.21 -25.98 -9.51
CA ILE A 318 -16.40 -26.08 -8.05
C ILE A 318 -17.72 -25.44 -7.61
N LEU A 319 -18.07 -24.26 -8.12
CA LEU A 319 -19.32 -23.58 -7.76
C LEU A 319 -20.56 -24.35 -8.22
N LYS A 320 -20.47 -25.13 -9.33
CA LYS A 320 -21.54 -26.06 -9.73
C LYS A 320 -21.78 -27.11 -8.67
N LEU A 321 -20.72 -27.73 -8.10
CA LEU A 321 -20.85 -28.69 -7.01
C LEU A 321 -21.57 -28.10 -5.78
N VAL A 322 -21.25 -26.81 -5.46
CA VAL A 322 -21.95 -26.09 -4.37
C VAL A 322 -23.45 -26.00 -4.68
N LEU A 323 -23.82 -25.59 -5.91
CA LEU A 323 -25.20 -25.40 -6.31
C LEU A 323 -25.98 -26.71 -6.51
N GLU A 324 -25.31 -27.78 -6.86
CA GLU A 324 -25.91 -29.14 -6.90
C GLU A 324 -26.32 -29.60 -5.49
N LYS A 325 -25.46 -29.29 -4.48
CA LYS A 325 -25.73 -29.65 -3.08
C LYS A 325 -26.74 -28.69 -2.44
N ASN A 326 -26.65 -27.42 -2.71
CA ASN A 326 -27.56 -26.40 -2.21
C ASN A 326 -27.83 -25.31 -3.26
N PRO A 327 -28.92 -25.41 -4.03
CA PRO A 327 -29.26 -24.43 -5.07
C PRO A 327 -29.58 -23.00 -4.57
N LYS A 328 -29.66 -22.80 -3.25
CA LYS A 328 -30.00 -21.50 -2.66
C LYS A 328 -28.79 -20.72 -2.18
N VAL A 329 -27.57 -21.20 -2.36
CA VAL A 329 -26.35 -20.47 -1.95
C VAL A 329 -26.17 -19.24 -2.83
N SER A 330 -26.55 -18.10 -2.32
CA SER A 330 -26.54 -16.80 -3.05
C SER A 330 -25.16 -16.43 -3.56
N TYR A 331 -24.13 -16.56 -2.71
CA TYR A 331 -22.73 -16.28 -3.11
C TYR A 331 -22.22 -17.19 -4.22
N ALA A 332 -22.66 -18.47 -4.27
CA ALA A 332 -22.30 -19.34 -5.39
C ALA A 332 -22.90 -18.84 -6.70
N HIS A 333 -24.15 -18.41 -6.70
CA HIS A 333 -24.74 -17.77 -7.87
C HIS A 333 -24.01 -16.47 -8.24
N LEU A 334 -23.67 -15.62 -7.27
CA LEU A 334 -22.95 -14.38 -7.51
C LEU A 334 -21.61 -14.63 -8.20
N TYR A 335 -20.78 -15.54 -7.66
CA TYR A 335 -19.49 -15.87 -8.27
C TYR A 335 -19.62 -16.64 -9.60
N MET A 336 -20.65 -17.44 -9.79
CA MET A 336 -20.97 -18.01 -11.12
C MET A 336 -21.23 -16.90 -12.14
N GLY A 337 -22.01 -15.88 -11.76
CA GLY A 337 -22.25 -14.72 -12.61
C GLY A 337 -20.96 -14.00 -12.98
N TYR A 338 -20.08 -13.72 -12.03
CA TYR A 338 -18.79 -13.08 -12.28
C TYR A 338 -17.87 -13.91 -13.18
N ASN A 339 -17.73 -15.21 -12.91
CA ASN A 339 -16.92 -16.11 -13.77
C ASN A 339 -17.41 -16.10 -15.22
N LEU A 340 -18.70 -16.24 -15.41
CA LEU A 340 -19.31 -16.27 -16.75
C LEU A 340 -19.17 -14.94 -17.47
N LEU A 341 -19.22 -13.82 -16.73
CA LEU A 341 -18.98 -12.49 -17.29
C LEU A 341 -17.55 -12.32 -17.80
N GLU A 342 -16.54 -12.74 -17.00
CA GLU A 342 -15.15 -12.75 -17.40
C GLU A 342 -14.87 -13.69 -18.58
N MET A 343 -15.62 -14.78 -18.71
CA MET A 343 -15.59 -15.71 -19.86
C MET A 343 -16.37 -15.22 -21.09
N GLY A 344 -16.97 -14.00 -21.04
CA GLY A 344 -17.76 -13.41 -22.11
C GLY A 344 -19.17 -13.98 -22.26
N LYS A 345 -19.63 -14.87 -21.34
CA LYS A 345 -20.93 -15.53 -21.40
C LYS A 345 -22.02 -14.70 -20.70
N LYS A 346 -22.30 -13.53 -21.26
CA LYS A 346 -23.15 -12.49 -20.64
C LYS A 346 -24.57 -12.97 -20.32
N GLU A 347 -25.21 -13.71 -21.24
CA GLU A 347 -26.59 -14.21 -21.05
C GLU A 347 -26.69 -15.21 -19.89
N GLU A 348 -25.72 -16.11 -19.78
CA GLU A 348 -25.67 -17.07 -18.69
C GLU A 348 -25.41 -16.34 -17.34
N ALA A 349 -24.48 -15.37 -17.33
CA ALA A 349 -24.17 -14.55 -16.16
C ALA A 349 -25.43 -13.84 -15.61
N LEU A 350 -26.25 -13.28 -16.51
CA LEU A 350 -27.48 -12.57 -16.18
C LEU A 350 -28.47 -13.45 -15.39
N ASN A 351 -28.59 -14.72 -15.76
CA ASN A 351 -29.44 -15.67 -15.06
C ASN A 351 -28.94 -15.94 -13.64
N TYR A 352 -27.63 -16.10 -13.48
CA TYR A 352 -27.03 -16.32 -12.16
C TYR A 352 -27.16 -15.10 -11.25
N PHE A 353 -26.96 -13.88 -11.76
CA PHE A 353 -27.20 -12.66 -11.00
C PHE A 353 -28.67 -12.51 -10.55
N LYS A 354 -29.64 -12.83 -11.40
CA LYS A 354 -31.06 -12.85 -11.02
C LYS A 354 -31.33 -13.84 -9.89
N ASN A 355 -30.73 -15.05 -9.94
CA ASN A 355 -30.85 -16.04 -8.89
C ASN A 355 -30.19 -15.58 -7.58
N THR A 356 -29.08 -14.85 -7.64
CA THR A 356 -28.46 -14.20 -6.47
C THR A 356 -29.48 -13.34 -5.73
N ALA A 357 -30.09 -12.37 -6.42
CA ALA A 357 -31.06 -11.46 -5.84
C ALA A 357 -32.33 -12.16 -5.32
N LYS A 358 -32.76 -13.24 -5.99
CA LYS A 358 -33.90 -14.07 -5.56
C LYS A 358 -33.61 -14.80 -4.26
N ASN A 359 -32.39 -15.34 -4.09
CA ASN A 359 -32.00 -16.11 -2.93
C ASN A 359 -31.56 -15.24 -1.74
N ASP A 360 -31.04 -14.04 -2.02
CA ASP A 360 -30.62 -13.05 -1.01
C ASP A 360 -30.95 -11.63 -1.47
N PRO A 361 -32.09 -11.06 -1.03
CA PRO A 361 -32.51 -9.72 -1.38
C PRO A 361 -31.51 -8.62 -0.93
N SER A 362 -30.66 -8.88 0.05
CA SER A 362 -29.65 -7.91 0.48
C SER A 362 -28.62 -7.63 -0.61
N GLN A 363 -28.40 -8.58 -1.53
CA GLN A 363 -27.50 -8.46 -2.68
C GLN A 363 -28.12 -7.72 -3.88
N MET A 364 -29.37 -7.27 -3.77
CA MET A 364 -30.10 -6.65 -4.88
C MET A 364 -29.34 -5.45 -5.48
N GLY A 365 -28.76 -4.58 -4.65
CA GLY A 365 -27.99 -3.42 -5.12
C GLY A 365 -26.75 -3.80 -5.92
N THR A 366 -26.03 -4.85 -5.51
CA THR A 366 -24.88 -5.39 -6.23
C THR A 366 -25.30 -5.99 -7.55
N VAL A 367 -26.33 -6.84 -7.52
CA VAL A 367 -26.85 -7.54 -8.71
C VAL A 367 -27.38 -6.57 -9.75
N MET A 368 -28.12 -5.52 -9.35
CA MET A 368 -28.66 -4.53 -10.28
C MET A 368 -27.56 -3.75 -11.00
N ARG A 369 -26.45 -3.47 -10.33
CA ARG A 369 -25.27 -2.86 -10.97
C ARG A 369 -24.67 -3.79 -12.02
N GLU A 370 -24.50 -5.08 -11.72
CA GLU A 370 -23.93 -6.05 -12.66
C GLU A 370 -24.85 -6.29 -13.86
N ILE A 371 -26.15 -6.37 -13.64
CA ILE A 371 -27.15 -6.47 -14.73
C ILE A 371 -27.10 -5.21 -15.62
N GLY A 372 -27.02 -4.03 -15.00
CA GLY A 372 -26.87 -2.76 -15.73
C GLY A 372 -25.61 -2.75 -16.61
N LEU A 373 -24.47 -3.25 -16.07
CA LEU A 373 -23.24 -3.39 -16.84
C LEU A 373 -23.39 -4.33 -18.02
N ILE A 374 -23.97 -5.52 -17.81
CA ILE A 374 -24.17 -6.50 -18.89
C ILE A 374 -24.97 -5.91 -20.02
N ASN A 375 -26.11 -5.26 -19.70
CA ASN A 375 -26.95 -4.62 -20.69
C ASN A 375 -26.19 -3.50 -21.42
N LEU A 376 -25.43 -2.68 -20.70
CA LEU A 376 -24.61 -1.62 -21.28
C LEU A 376 -23.54 -2.19 -22.23
N LEU A 377 -22.84 -3.26 -21.84
CA LEU A 377 -21.82 -3.90 -22.67
C LEU A 377 -22.44 -4.54 -23.94
N GLN A 378 -23.63 -5.14 -23.82
CA GLN A 378 -24.34 -5.68 -24.98
C GLN A 378 -24.74 -4.58 -25.98
N GLU A 379 -25.21 -3.43 -25.48
CA GLU A 379 -25.52 -2.29 -26.36
C GLU A 379 -24.27 -1.67 -26.97
N THR A 380 -23.16 -1.61 -26.21
CA THR A 380 -21.86 -1.12 -26.73
C THR A 380 -21.31 -2.05 -27.82
N GLU A 381 -21.50 -3.37 -27.71
CA GLU A 381 -21.10 -4.31 -28.75
C GLU A 381 -21.90 -4.15 -30.05
N LYS A 382 -23.18 -3.86 -29.94
CA LYS A 382 -24.02 -3.57 -31.11
C LYS A 382 -23.66 -2.24 -31.77
N ASN A 383 -23.18 -1.28 -30.97
CA ASN A 383 -22.84 0.09 -31.40
C ASN A 383 -21.44 0.48 -30.90
N PRO A 384 -20.37 -0.14 -31.44
CA PRO A 384 -19.02 -0.01 -30.89
C PRO A 384 -18.42 1.40 -30.97
N ASN A 385 -18.94 2.24 -31.86
CA ASN A 385 -18.49 3.63 -32.03
C ASN A 385 -19.43 4.63 -31.33
N ASP A 386 -20.45 4.17 -30.61
CA ASP A 386 -21.30 5.08 -29.84
C ASP A 386 -20.52 5.61 -28.63
N LYS A 387 -20.24 6.92 -28.66
CA LYS A 387 -19.44 7.57 -27.63
C LYS A 387 -20.14 7.63 -26.26
N ALA A 388 -21.45 7.71 -26.22
CA ALA A 388 -22.21 7.76 -24.96
C ALA A 388 -22.20 6.40 -24.26
N LEU A 389 -22.38 5.32 -25.02
CA LEU A 389 -22.28 3.95 -24.50
C LEU A 389 -20.86 3.63 -24.01
N ASN A 390 -19.84 3.97 -24.82
CA ASN A 390 -18.44 3.78 -24.40
C ASN A 390 -18.09 4.62 -23.16
N HIS A 391 -18.57 5.86 -23.06
CA HIS A 391 -18.39 6.69 -21.87
C HIS A 391 -19.03 6.07 -20.64
N SER A 392 -20.28 5.62 -20.75
CA SER A 392 -20.99 4.98 -19.64
C SER A 392 -20.29 3.68 -19.18
N ALA A 393 -19.78 2.89 -20.11
CA ALA A 393 -18.99 1.71 -19.78
C ALA A 393 -17.67 2.08 -19.04
N ALA A 394 -17.00 3.13 -19.50
CA ALA A 394 -15.79 3.65 -18.89
C ALA A 394 -16.03 4.14 -17.45
N GLU A 395 -17.10 4.92 -17.23
CA GLU A 395 -17.46 5.40 -15.88
C GLU A 395 -17.76 4.22 -14.94
N PHE A 396 -18.48 3.22 -15.44
CA PHE A 396 -18.78 2.03 -14.66
C PHE A 396 -17.51 1.29 -14.22
N TYR A 397 -16.57 1.07 -15.13
CA TYR A 397 -15.29 0.43 -14.81
C TYR A 397 -14.40 1.31 -13.92
N ASN A 398 -14.48 2.63 -14.02
CA ASN A 398 -13.80 3.55 -13.08
C ASN A 398 -14.37 3.40 -11.67
N MET A 399 -15.69 3.31 -11.50
CA MET A 399 -16.31 3.08 -10.19
C MET A 399 -15.91 1.73 -9.59
N LYS A 400 -15.70 0.71 -10.44
CA LYS A 400 -15.18 -0.61 -10.02
C LYS A 400 -13.66 -0.62 -9.80
N LYS A 401 -12.97 0.50 -10.06
CA LYS A 401 -11.49 0.61 -10.07
C LYS A 401 -10.80 -0.32 -11.07
N GLU A 402 -11.52 -0.78 -12.08
CA GLU A 402 -11.00 -1.58 -13.20
C GLU A 402 -10.47 -0.65 -14.30
N TYR A 403 -9.45 0.12 -13.95
CA TYR A 403 -8.97 1.26 -14.74
C TYR A 403 -8.49 0.91 -16.16
N LEU A 404 -7.94 -0.29 -16.38
CA LEU A 404 -7.54 -0.73 -17.72
C LEU A 404 -8.75 -0.92 -18.64
N LYS A 405 -9.82 -1.54 -18.13
CA LYS A 405 -11.07 -1.68 -18.89
C LYS A 405 -11.70 -0.30 -19.13
N SER A 406 -11.70 0.57 -18.11
CA SER A 406 -12.17 1.94 -18.28
C SER A 406 -11.42 2.68 -19.37
N LEU A 407 -10.09 2.58 -19.42
CA LEU A 407 -9.27 3.20 -20.48
C LEU A 407 -9.62 2.69 -21.86
N GLU A 408 -9.85 1.40 -22.03
CA GLU A 408 -10.23 0.83 -23.34
C GLU A 408 -11.46 1.53 -23.91
N TYR A 409 -12.50 1.67 -23.09
CA TYR A 409 -13.75 2.33 -23.52
C TYR A 409 -13.59 3.85 -23.62
N THR A 410 -12.89 4.49 -22.70
CA THR A 410 -12.67 5.95 -22.77
C THR A 410 -11.88 6.34 -24.00
N LEU A 411 -10.84 5.59 -24.36
CA LEU A 411 -10.01 5.88 -25.54
C LEU A 411 -10.80 5.72 -26.86
N LYS A 412 -11.68 4.71 -26.93
CA LYS A 412 -12.59 4.55 -28.10
C LYS A 412 -13.49 5.76 -28.24
N ALA A 413 -14.13 6.19 -27.16
CA ALA A 413 -15.01 7.36 -27.18
C ALA A 413 -14.24 8.68 -27.46
N LEU A 414 -13.04 8.82 -26.89
CA LEU A 414 -12.21 10.03 -27.08
C LEU A 414 -11.65 10.15 -28.51
N ALA A 415 -11.49 9.04 -29.23
CA ALA A 415 -11.09 9.07 -30.64
C ALA A 415 -12.12 9.79 -31.52
N GLU A 416 -13.42 9.62 -31.20
CA GLU A 416 -14.53 10.26 -31.91
C GLU A 416 -14.80 11.71 -31.45
N ASP A 417 -14.46 12.04 -30.19
CA ASP A 417 -14.66 13.36 -29.62
C ASP A 417 -13.48 13.79 -28.74
N PRO A 418 -12.36 14.18 -29.38
CA PRO A 418 -11.11 14.41 -28.69
C PRO A 418 -11.10 15.53 -27.65
N MET A 419 -12.07 16.45 -27.69
CA MET A 419 -12.16 17.61 -26.80
C MET A 419 -13.26 17.47 -25.74
N ASN A 420 -13.84 16.31 -25.60
CA ASN A 420 -14.92 16.05 -24.64
C ASN A 420 -14.41 16.06 -23.21
N LEU A 421 -14.88 17.01 -22.42
CA LEU A 421 -14.44 17.21 -21.05
C LEU A 421 -14.70 16.00 -20.15
N LYS A 422 -15.87 15.35 -20.28
CA LYS A 422 -16.21 14.17 -19.47
C LYS A 422 -15.28 12.99 -19.77
N LEU A 423 -14.95 12.78 -21.05
CA LEU A 423 -14.02 11.73 -21.45
C LEU A 423 -12.58 12.05 -21.00
N LEU A 424 -12.17 13.31 -21.12
CA LEU A 424 -10.86 13.74 -20.61
C LEU A 424 -10.76 13.58 -19.07
N GLN A 425 -11.84 13.87 -18.34
CA GLN A 425 -11.90 13.62 -16.91
C GLN A 425 -11.79 12.13 -16.59
N SER A 426 -12.57 11.30 -17.27
CA SER A 426 -12.57 9.84 -17.09
C SER A 426 -11.18 9.23 -17.34
N ILE A 427 -10.49 9.68 -18.40
CA ILE A 427 -9.15 9.16 -18.72
C ILE A 427 -8.09 9.62 -17.69
N VAL A 428 -8.19 10.85 -17.19
CA VAL A 428 -7.31 11.34 -16.12
C VAL A 428 -7.48 10.51 -14.85
N LEU A 429 -8.73 10.23 -14.46
CA LEU A 429 -9.02 9.41 -13.28
C LEU A 429 -8.53 7.97 -13.45
N SER A 430 -8.70 7.40 -14.64
CA SER A 430 -8.20 6.04 -14.94
C SER A 430 -6.68 5.96 -14.88
N TYR A 431 -5.96 6.90 -15.51
CA TYR A 431 -4.50 6.94 -15.45
C TYR A 431 -3.99 7.28 -14.05
N ARG A 432 -4.70 8.14 -13.30
CA ARG A 432 -4.39 8.36 -11.87
C ARG A 432 -4.50 7.06 -11.08
N GLY A 433 -5.56 6.30 -11.29
CA GLY A 433 -5.75 4.99 -10.65
C GLY A 433 -4.68 3.97 -11.02
N LEU A 434 -4.11 4.05 -12.22
CA LEU A 434 -2.98 3.24 -12.66
C LEU A 434 -1.62 3.81 -12.22
N GLY A 435 -1.60 5.07 -11.73
CA GLY A 435 -0.40 5.76 -11.32
C GLY A 435 0.50 6.24 -12.47
N GLU A 436 -0.05 6.39 -13.65
CA GLU A 436 0.64 6.84 -14.86
C GLU A 436 0.70 8.38 -14.89
N ALA A 437 1.65 8.94 -14.10
CA ALA A 437 1.78 10.37 -13.87
C ALA A 437 1.91 11.21 -15.16
N LYS A 438 2.61 10.69 -16.16
CA LYS A 438 2.82 11.36 -17.46
C LYS A 438 1.51 11.54 -18.19
N GLU A 439 0.72 10.49 -18.27
CA GLU A 439 -0.58 10.44 -18.94
C GLU A 439 -1.61 11.30 -18.19
N VAL A 440 -1.60 11.27 -16.85
CA VAL A 440 -2.43 12.18 -16.03
C VAL A 440 -2.15 13.64 -16.39
N LEU A 441 -0.88 14.04 -16.45
CA LEU A 441 -0.51 15.42 -16.79
C LEU A 441 -0.82 15.76 -18.27
N MET A 442 -0.64 14.81 -19.17
CA MET A 442 -0.93 15.03 -20.60
C MET A 442 -2.41 15.32 -20.83
N TYR A 443 -3.29 14.45 -20.32
CA TYR A 443 -4.73 14.60 -20.49
C TYR A 443 -5.32 15.67 -19.55
N GLY A 444 -4.78 15.85 -18.35
CA GLY A 444 -5.15 16.91 -17.44
C GLY A 444 -4.81 18.31 -17.99
N ASN A 445 -3.65 18.50 -18.59
CA ASN A 445 -3.32 19.76 -19.28
C ASN A 445 -4.27 20.02 -20.46
N ARG A 446 -4.61 18.97 -21.23
CA ARG A 446 -5.58 19.10 -22.32
C ARG A 446 -6.96 19.51 -21.82
N TYR A 447 -7.42 18.92 -20.71
CA TYR A 447 -8.64 19.33 -20.04
C TYR A 447 -8.59 20.78 -19.59
N ASN A 448 -7.53 21.18 -18.90
CA ASN A 448 -7.34 22.52 -18.35
C ASN A 448 -7.23 23.62 -19.44
N MET A 449 -6.83 23.28 -20.65
CA MET A 449 -6.87 24.20 -21.79
C MET A 449 -8.29 24.52 -22.26
N ILE A 450 -9.24 23.61 -22.03
CA ILE A 450 -10.65 23.78 -22.43
C ILE A 450 -11.45 24.39 -21.30
N ASP A 451 -11.27 23.87 -20.10
CA ASP A 451 -11.94 24.31 -18.87
C ASP A 451 -10.89 24.56 -17.77
N PRO A 452 -10.36 25.78 -17.69
CA PRO A 452 -9.38 26.15 -16.68
C PRO A 452 -10.00 26.33 -15.29
N ASP A 453 -11.29 26.10 -15.15
CA ASP A 453 -12.04 26.35 -13.92
C ASP A 453 -12.32 25.08 -13.10
N GLU A 454 -12.01 23.88 -13.63
CA GLU A 454 -12.20 22.61 -12.96
C GLU A 454 -11.15 22.36 -11.87
N THR A 455 -11.52 22.63 -10.62
CA THR A 455 -10.60 22.61 -9.49
C THR A 455 -10.12 21.22 -9.09
N HIS A 456 -10.98 20.19 -9.22
CA HIS A 456 -10.61 18.84 -8.81
C HIS A 456 -9.47 18.26 -9.68
N LEU A 457 -9.54 18.45 -10.99
CA LEU A 457 -8.46 18.00 -11.88
C LEU A 457 -7.19 18.82 -11.71
N GLN A 458 -7.33 20.11 -11.44
CA GLN A 458 -6.17 20.97 -11.11
C GLN A 458 -5.47 20.48 -9.85
N PHE A 459 -6.23 20.11 -8.82
CA PHE A 459 -5.66 19.54 -7.60
C PHE A 459 -4.93 18.22 -7.90
N ILE A 460 -5.53 17.31 -8.69
CA ILE A 460 -4.88 16.06 -9.11
C ILE A 460 -3.56 16.33 -9.84
N MET A 461 -3.54 17.29 -10.76
CA MET A 461 -2.34 17.66 -11.48
C MET A 461 -1.27 18.26 -10.56
N ALA A 462 -1.68 19.12 -9.60
CA ALA A 462 -0.80 19.70 -8.62
C ALA A 462 -0.17 18.64 -7.70
N GLU A 463 -0.94 17.63 -7.26
CA GLU A 463 -0.40 16.48 -6.54
C GLU A 463 0.70 15.76 -7.36
N ILE A 464 0.47 15.54 -8.64
CA ILE A 464 1.44 14.88 -9.52
C ILE A 464 2.68 15.77 -9.71
N TYR A 465 2.51 17.08 -9.97
CA TYR A 465 3.64 18.00 -10.10
C TYR A 465 4.46 18.10 -8.81
N SER A 466 3.81 18.15 -7.65
CA SER A 466 4.49 18.12 -6.36
C SER A 466 5.30 16.84 -6.16
N LYS A 467 4.73 15.68 -6.46
CA LYS A 467 5.43 14.38 -6.40
C LYS A 467 6.63 14.30 -7.35
N LEU A 468 6.58 15.01 -8.47
CA LEU A 468 7.68 15.12 -9.42
C LEU A 468 8.68 16.23 -9.05
N LEU A 469 8.51 16.88 -7.90
CA LEU A 469 9.31 18.03 -7.43
C LEU A 469 9.27 19.24 -8.38
N LYS A 470 8.16 19.38 -9.10
CA LYS A 470 7.90 20.53 -9.99
C LYS A 470 6.93 21.49 -9.31
N CYS A 471 7.31 21.92 -8.10
CA CYS A 471 6.48 22.78 -7.26
C CYS A 471 6.13 24.12 -7.94
N GLU A 472 7.01 24.63 -8.80
CA GLU A 472 6.75 25.81 -9.63
C GLU A 472 5.53 25.65 -10.56
N LYS A 473 5.18 24.40 -10.91
CA LYS A 473 3.98 24.07 -11.72
C LYS A 473 2.78 23.71 -10.85
N ALA A 474 2.98 23.21 -9.64
CA ALA A 474 1.92 22.88 -8.71
C ALA A 474 1.29 24.11 -8.08
N ILE A 475 2.09 25.09 -7.66
CA ILE A 475 1.65 26.30 -6.94
C ILE A 475 0.55 27.09 -7.68
N PRO A 476 0.67 27.40 -8.97
CA PRO A 476 -0.40 28.12 -9.68
C PRO A 476 -1.73 27.39 -9.67
N LEU A 477 -1.71 26.05 -9.83
CA LEU A 477 -2.91 25.22 -9.81
C LEU A 477 -3.55 25.22 -8.41
N LEU A 478 -2.74 25.09 -7.36
CA LEU A 478 -3.22 25.07 -5.98
C LEU A 478 -3.82 26.42 -5.57
N ARG A 479 -3.19 27.52 -5.97
CA ARG A 479 -3.73 28.87 -5.74
C ARG A 479 -5.07 29.07 -6.45
N ASN A 480 -5.23 28.55 -7.66
CA ASN A 480 -6.51 28.59 -8.37
C ASN A 480 -7.58 27.75 -7.67
N VAL A 481 -7.25 26.55 -7.19
CA VAL A 481 -8.16 25.70 -6.38
C VAL A 481 -8.62 26.46 -5.14
N LEU A 482 -7.70 27.04 -4.37
CA LEU A 482 -7.98 27.75 -3.12
C LEU A 482 -8.71 29.08 -3.35
N ALA A 483 -8.51 29.74 -4.48
CA ALA A 483 -9.28 30.93 -4.84
C ALA A 483 -10.77 30.67 -5.03
N LYS A 484 -11.16 29.42 -5.34
CA LYS A 484 -12.54 28.99 -5.51
C LYS A 484 -13.12 28.28 -4.30
N ASP A 485 -12.28 27.58 -3.54
CA ASP A 485 -12.65 26.92 -2.29
C ASP A 485 -11.47 27.05 -1.30
N ASP A 486 -11.54 28.09 -0.48
CA ASP A 486 -10.55 28.41 0.55
C ASP A 486 -10.57 27.41 1.73
N THR A 487 -11.62 26.59 1.82
CA THR A 487 -11.75 25.53 2.83
C THR A 487 -11.10 24.22 2.42
N TYR A 488 -10.56 24.11 1.20
CA TYR A 488 -9.99 22.87 0.68
C TYR A 488 -8.61 22.58 1.31
N GLN A 489 -8.66 22.04 2.52
CA GLN A 489 -7.49 21.84 3.40
C GLN A 489 -6.33 21.07 2.75
N ASN A 490 -6.65 20.09 1.90
CA ASN A 490 -5.61 19.31 1.21
C ASN A 490 -4.83 20.16 0.19
N ALA A 491 -5.49 21.11 -0.47
CA ALA A 491 -4.82 22.02 -1.39
C ALA A 491 -3.93 23.02 -0.63
N GLN A 492 -4.39 23.54 0.52
CA GLN A 492 -3.59 24.42 1.37
C GLN A 492 -2.33 23.70 1.89
N ASN A 493 -2.47 22.49 2.41
CA ASN A 493 -1.34 21.71 2.91
C ASN A 493 -0.30 21.42 1.83
N LEU A 494 -0.77 21.14 0.61
CA LEU A 494 0.12 20.88 -0.52
C LEU A 494 0.80 22.16 -1.01
N LEU A 495 0.08 23.30 -1.02
CA LEU A 495 0.63 24.61 -1.35
C LEU A 495 1.75 25.00 -0.40
N ASP A 496 1.49 24.94 0.91
CA ASP A 496 2.48 25.23 1.93
C ASP A 496 3.73 24.35 1.79
N SER A 497 3.53 23.08 1.45
CA SER A 497 4.64 22.14 1.24
C SER A 497 5.47 22.50 0.00
N CYS A 498 4.81 22.90 -1.08
CA CYS A 498 5.48 23.32 -2.31
C CYS A 498 6.19 24.67 -2.16
N GLU A 499 5.59 25.64 -1.48
CA GLU A 499 6.20 26.95 -1.21
C GLU A 499 7.45 26.78 -0.33
N TYR A 500 7.34 26.02 0.74
CA TYR A 500 8.49 25.67 1.58
C TYR A 500 9.62 24.99 0.79
N PHE A 501 9.28 24.11 -0.16
CA PHE A 501 10.26 23.41 -0.98
C PHE A 501 11.03 24.36 -1.93
N ILE A 502 10.36 25.38 -2.48
CA ILE A 502 11.00 26.39 -3.38
C ILE A 502 11.87 27.36 -2.60
N GLU A 503 11.47 27.71 -1.36
CA GLU A 503 12.20 28.65 -0.51
C GLU A 503 13.46 28.03 0.13
N MET A 504 13.62 26.70 0.05
CA MET A 504 14.86 26.07 0.50
C MET A 504 16.01 26.45 -0.43
N PRO A 505 17.08 27.09 0.06
CA PRO A 505 18.27 27.31 -0.75
C PRO A 505 18.87 25.97 -1.17
N ASP A 506 19.39 25.90 -2.38
CA ASP A 506 20.09 24.74 -2.93
C ASP A 506 21.10 24.18 -1.91
N ILE A 507 20.77 23.06 -1.27
CA ILE A 507 21.69 22.31 -0.41
C ILE A 507 22.22 21.08 -1.17
#